data_4d9c6cfd46644a875ce65c7c4dbabf2f
#
_entry.id   4d9c6cfd46644a875ce65c7c4dbabf2f
#
_cell.length_a   1.000
_cell.length_b   1.000
_cell.length_c   1.000
_cell.angle_alpha   90.00
_cell.angle_beta   90.00
_cell.angle_gamma   90.00
#
_symmetry.space_group_name_H-M   'P 1'
#
loop_
_entity.id
_entity.type
_entity.pdbx_description
1 polymer ?
#
loop_
_entity_poly.entity_id
_entity_poly.type
_entity_poly.pdbx_seq_one_letter_code
_entity_poly.pdbx_strand_id
1 'polypeptide(L)'
;MDLNFTVSDWLTLIFGLAGVLGTTYTIWSKWDSKREKLEVKNNSGFLTYETRISEEYYLFLECINHSERMVTLASCYLELPDKKNIPGYHQNVFGLHFPFELNPGKSFRYAFDAASLTNTLLKQGFKSHVKIKPVFTTVKFKSIYFFPLLRS
;
A
#
# COMPACT_ATOMS: atom_id res chain seq x y z
N MET A 1 -42.37 1.03 -40.90
CA MET A 1 -41.12 0.36 -41.17
C MET A 1 -41.04 -0.85 -40.22
N ASP A 2 -41.61 -1.97 -40.68
CA ASP A 2 -41.70 -3.18 -39.84
C ASP A 2 -40.35 -3.90 -39.89
N LEU A 3 -39.60 -3.80 -38.80
CA LEU A 3 -38.35 -4.54 -38.61
C LEU A 3 -38.68 -5.99 -38.25
N ASN A 4 -38.90 -6.82 -39.26
CA ASN A 4 -39.04 -8.27 -39.06
C ASN A 4 -37.66 -8.90 -38.83
N PHE A 5 -37.25 -8.98 -37.57
CA PHE A 5 -36.06 -9.69 -37.16
C PHE A 5 -36.25 -11.20 -37.34
N THR A 6 -35.38 -11.82 -38.08
CA THR A 6 -35.32 -13.30 -38.21
C THR A 6 -34.60 -13.88 -36.96
N VAL A 7 -34.78 -15.18 -36.72
CA VAL A 7 -34.07 -15.90 -35.65
C VAL A 7 -32.56 -15.79 -35.83
N SER A 8 -32.06 -15.79 -37.07
CA SER A 8 -30.67 -15.59 -37.40
C SER A 8 -30.14 -14.22 -36.96
N ASP A 9 -30.93 -13.16 -37.12
CA ASP A 9 -30.53 -11.82 -36.74
C ASP A 9 -30.41 -11.71 -35.21
N TRP A 10 -31.31 -12.34 -34.48
CA TRP A 10 -31.25 -12.40 -33.00
C TRP A 10 -30.01 -13.15 -32.52
N LEU A 11 -29.68 -14.30 -33.12
CA LEU A 11 -28.49 -15.05 -32.77
C LEU A 11 -27.23 -14.25 -33.07
N THR A 12 -27.15 -13.58 -34.21
CA THR A 12 -26.01 -12.72 -34.55
C THR A 12 -25.85 -11.57 -33.57
N LEU A 13 -26.93 -10.96 -33.14
CA LEU A 13 -26.92 -9.86 -32.16
C LEU A 13 -26.44 -10.36 -30.79
N ILE A 14 -26.92 -11.52 -30.34
CA ILE A 14 -26.52 -12.11 -29.05
C ILE A 14 -25.02 -12.47 -29.07
N PHE A 15 -24.53 -13.12 -30.12
CA PHE A 15 -23.11 -13.48 -30.24
C PHE A 15 -22.23 -12.25 -30.40
N GLY A 16 -22.70 -11.22 -31.12
CA GLY A 16 -22.00 -9.95 -31.22
C GLY A 16 -21.84 -9.26 -29.87
N LEU A 17 -22.91 -9.17 -29.09
CA LEU A 17 -22.88 -8.60 -27.72
C LEU A 17 -21.97 -9.41 -26.80
N ALA A 18 -22.06 -10.74 -26.82
CA ALA A 18 -21.21 -11.61 -26.00
C ALA A 18 -19.71 -11.42 -26.37
N GLY A 19 -19.40 -11.27 -27.65
CA GLY A 19 -18.05 -11.00 -28.14
C GLY A 19 -17.51 -9.65 -27.61
N VAL A 20 -18.31 -8.59 -27.70
CA VAL A 20 -17.93 -7.26 -27.19
C VAL A 20 -17.69 -7.30 -25.67
N LEU A 21 -18.61 -7.91 -24.92
CA LEU A 21 -18.48 -8.03 -23.46
C LEU A 21 -17.24 -8.82 -23.06
N GLY A 22 -16.98 -9.95 -23.73
CA GLY A 22 -15.80 -10.79 -23.47
C GLY A 22 -14.50 -10.05 -23.76
N THR A 23 -14.43 -9.30 -24.86
CA THR A 23 -13.26 -8.51 -25.22
C THR A 23 -13.03 -7.38 -24.23
N THR A 24 -14.09 -6.67 -23.87
CA THR A 24 -14.02 -5.56 -22.87
C THR A 24 -13.56 -6.06 -21.51
N TYR A 25 -14.10 -7.19 -21.05
CA TYR A 25 -13.68 -7.83 -19.81
C TYR A 25 -12.20 -8.23 -19.84
N THR A 26 -11.73 -8.81 -20.94
CA THR A 26 -10.33 -9.21 -21.09
C THR A 26 -9.37 -8.01 -21.06
N ILE A 27 -9.72 -6.93 -21.74
CA ILE A 27 -8.92 -5.69 -21.72
C ILE A 27 -8.90 -5.10 -20.32
N TRP A 28 -10.07 -5.02 -19.67
CA TRP A 28 -10.18 -4.47 -18.32
C TRP A 28 -9.41 -5.30 -17.30
N SER A 29 -9.53 -6.62 -17.33
CA SER A 29 -8.79 -7.55 -16.47
C SER A 29 -7.27 -7.40 -16.63
N LYS A 30 -6.78 -7.33 -17.87
CA LYS A 30 -5.35 -7.07 -18.15
C LYS A 30 -4.90 -5.70 -17.67
N TRP A 31 -5.77 -4.72 -17.67
CA TRP A 31 -5.43 -3.37 -17.20
C TRP A 31 -5.41 -3.31 -15.67
N ASP A 32 -6.33 -3.99 -15.00
CA ASP A 32 -6.39 -4.08 -13.56
C ASP A 32 -5.21 -4.89 -12.97
N SER A 33 -4.79 -5.98 -13.64
CA SER A 33 -3.62 -6.78 -13.23
C SER A 33 -2.30 -5.99 -13.34
N LYS A 34 -2.26 -4.93 -14.15
CA LYS A 34 -1.10 -4.03 -14.27
C LYS A 34 -1.00 -2.99 -13.17
N ARG A 35 -2.05 -2.78 -12.38
CA ARG A 35 -2.06 -1.80 -11.30
C ARG A 35 -1.24 -2.30 -10.10
N GLU A 36 -0.48 -1.40 -9.51
CA GLU A 36 0.18 -1.66 -8.24
C GLU A 36 -0.88 -1.68 -7.13
N LYS A 37 -1.05 -2.84 -6.49
CA LYS A 37 -1.98 -3.04 -5.37
C LYS A 37 -1.14 -3.23 -4.12
N LEU A 38 -0.87 -2.13 -3.43
CA LEU A 38 -0.10 -2.13 -2.20
C LEU A 38 -1.01 -1.79 -1.04
N GLU A 39 -0.89 -2.56 0.02
CA GLU A 39 -1.59 -2.34 1.28
C GLU A 39 -0.58 -1.92 2.34
N VAL A 40 -0.87 -0.85 3.07
CA VAL A 40 -0.05 -0.40 4.20
C VAL A 40 -0.80 -0.72 5.48
N LYS A 41 -0.15 -1.43 6.40
CA LYS A 41 -0.64 -1.72 7.75
C LYS A 41 0.27 -1.06 8.77
N ASN A 42 -0.29 -0.69 9.90
CA ASN A 42 0.47 -0.25 11.06
C ASN A 42 0.14 -1.12 12.26
N ASN A 43 1.14 -1.35 13.07
CA ASN A 43 1.03 -2.03 14.35
C ASN A 43 2.05 -1.41 15.31
N SER A 44 1.90 -1.68 16.58
CA SER A 44 2.85 -1.21 17.59
C SER A 44 3.13 -2.33 18.60
N GLY A 45 4.35 -2.37 19.11
CA GLY A 45 4.75 -3.42 20.04
C GLY A 45 6.23 -3.42 20.34
N PHE A 46 6.67 -4.48 20.99
CA PHE A 46 8.07 -4.72 21.33
C PHE A 46 8.69 -5.68 20.32
N LEU A 47 9.97 -5.51 20.05
CA LEU A 47 10.76 -6.52 19.31
C LEU A 47 11.13 -7.66 20.23
N THR A 48 10.97 -8.87 19.72
CA THR A 48 11.40 -10.09 20.42
C THR A 48 12.63 -10.64 19.73
N TYR A 49 13.73 -10.76 20.46
CA TYR A 49 14.97 -11.37 19.99
C TYR A 49 15.16 -12.70 20.72
N GLU A 50 14.97 -13.80 20.00
CA GLU A 50 15.09 -15.16 20.55
C GLU A 50 14.33 -15.35 21.88
N THR A 51 15.00 -15.15 23.03
CA THR A 51 14.43 -15.28 24.37
C THR A 51 14.26 -13.96 25.10
N ARG A 52 14.62 -12.84 24.50
CA ARG A 52 14.54 -11.50 25.12
C ARG A 52 13.53 -10.63 24.39
N ILE A 53 12.73 -9.90 25.18
CA ILE A 53 11.85 -8.85 24.67
C ILE A 53 12.65 -7.55 24.77
N SER A 54 12.65 -6.75 23.70
CA SER A 54 13.22 -5.40 23.71
C SER A 54 12.49 -4.54 24.76
N GLU A 55 13.23 -3.72 25.50
CA GLU A 55 12.63 -2.70 26.37
C GLU A 55 12.09 -1.50 25.56
N GLU A 56 12.51 -1.39 24.30
CA GLU A 56 12.09 -0.31 23.40
C GLU A 56 10.77 -0.67 22.73
N TYR A 57 9.88 0.32 22.66
CA TYR A 57 8.59 0.23 22.00
C TYR A 57 8.66 0.78 20.59
N TYR A 58 8.16 0.05 19.62
CA TYR A 58 8.25 0.40 18.20
C TYR A 58 6.88 0.57 17.56
N LEU A 59 6.82 1.50 16.60
CA LEU A 59 5.75 1.60 15.62
C LEU A 59 6.18 0.85 14.36
N PHE A 60 5.50 -0.24 14.05
CA PHE A 60 5.74 -1.05 12.87
C PHE A 60 4.84 -0.60 11.72
N LEU A 61 5.45 -0.38 10.58
CA LEU A 61 4.76 -0.17 9.32
C LEU A 61 5.04 -1.35 8.41
N GLU A 62 4.01 -1.93 7.85
CA GLU A 62 4.11 -3.05 6.93
C GLU A 62 3.47 -2.67 5.60
N CYS A 63 4.22 -2.84 4.51
CA CYS A 63 3.73 -2.67 3.15
C CYS A 63 3.65 -4.04 2.49
N ILE A 64 2.46 -4.43 2.04
CA ILE A 64 2.19 -5.74 1.43
C ILE A 64 1.93 -5.52 -0.05
N ASN A 65 2.58 -6.30 -0.90
CA ASN A 65 2.36 -6.27 -2.33
C ASN A 65 1.32 -7.32 -2.75
N HIS A 66 0.10 -6.86 -3.04
CA HIS A 66 -0.99 -7.68 -3.59
C HIS A 66 -1.04 -7.67 -5.12
N SER A 67 -0.13 -6.96 -5.77
CA SER A 67 -0.05 -6.96 -7.23
C SER A 67 0.65 -8.22 -7.74
N GLU A 68 0.42 -8.54 -9.00
CA GLU A 68 1.09 -9.64 -9.71
C GLU A 68 2.53 -9.31 -10.13
N ARG A 69 3.02 -8.10 -9.79
CA ARG A 69 4.31 -7.58 -10.21
C ARG A 69 5.16 -7.19 -9.02
N MET A 70 6.45 -7.28 -9.22
CA MET A 70 7.43 -6.71 -8.31
C MET A 70 7.29 -5.18 -8.28
N VAL A 71 7.32 -4.61 -7.10
CA VAL A 71 7.28 -3.16 -6.86
C VAL A 71 8.52 -2.76 -6.08
N THR A 72 9.20 -1.73 -6.53
CA THR A 72 10.36 -1.21 -5.82
C THR A 72 9.94 -0.06 -4.91
N LEU A 73 10.07 -0.26 -3.62
CA LEU A 73 9.86 0.76 -2.60
C LEU A 73 11.08 1.67 -2.55
N ALA A 74 10.88 2.98 -2.69
CA ALA A 74 11.96 3.97 -2.71
C ALA A 74 12.25 4.54 -1.32
N SER A 75 11.22 4.75 -0.51
CA SER A 75 11.36 5.30 0.85
C SER A 75 10.12 5.02 1.70
N CYS A 76 10.26 5.24 3.00
CA CYS A 76 9.18 5.26 3.97
C CYS A 76 9.30 6.52 4.82
N TYR A 77 8.19 7.17 5.12
CA TYR A 77 8.15 8.32 6.02
C TYR A 77 6.79 8.43 6.72
N LEU A 78 6.75 9.23 7.76
CA LEU A 78 5.54 9.59 8.48
C LEU A 78 5.16 11.02 8.10
N GLU A 79 3.97 11.21 7.53
CA GLU A 79 3.43 12.54 7.21
C GLU A 79 2.66 13.08 8.41
N LEU A 80 3.00 14.29 8.83
CA LEU A 80 2.40 15.03 9.92
C LEU A 80 1.20 15.88 9.44
N PRO A 81 0.31 16.34 10.33
CA PRO A 81 -0.82 17.17 9.97
C PRO A 81 -0.45 18.49 9.28
N ASP A 82 0.73 19.03 9.58
CA ASP A 82 1.30 20.23 8.95
C ASP A 82 2.00 19.97 7.62
N LYS A 83 1.86 18.75 7.07
CA LYS A 83 2.49 18.25 5.84
C LYS A 83 4.02 18.13 5.90
N LYS A 84 4.60 18.26 7.06
CA LYS A 84 6.01 17.89 7.24
C LYS A 84 6.15 16.39 7.29
N ASN A 85 7.33 15.91 6.91
CA ASN A 85 7.63 14.50 6.88
C ASN A 85 8.71 14.15 7.90
N ILE A 86 8.50 13.05 8.62
CA ILE A 86 9.54 12.43 9.42
C ILE A 86 10.07 11.25 8.58
N PRO A 87 11.28 11.37 8.02
CA PRO A 87 11.83 10.31 7.19
C PRO A 87 12.15 9.08 8.04
N GLY A 88 11.93 7.91 7.46
CA GLY A 88 12.53 6.68 7.96
C GLY A 88 14.04 6.73 7.73
N TYR A 89 14.83 6.35 8.74
CA TYR A 89 16.27 6.25 8.60
C TYR A 89 16.63 5.16 7.59
N HIS A 90 17.77 5.32 6.93
CA HIS A 90 18.25 4.36 5.91
C HIS A 90 18.46 2.94 6.47
N GLN A 91 18.70 2.82 7.76
CA GLN A 91 18.90 1.52 8.42
C GLN A 91 17.67 1.17 9.24
N ASN A 92 16.98 0.13 8.78
CA ASN A 92 15.88 -0.45 9.52
C ASN A 92 16.42 -1.43 10.57
N VAL A 93 15.73 -1.59 11.69
CA VAL A 93 16.05 -2.58 12.76
C VAL A 93 16.15 -4.00 12.22
N PHE A 94 15.52 -4.28 11.08
CA PHE A 94 15.55 -5.57 10.38
C PHE A 94 16.70 -5.70 9.36
N GLY A 95 17.65 -4.74 9.31
CA GLY A 95 18.76 -4.76 8.35
C GLY A 95 18.36 -4.52 6.89
N LEU A 96 17.12 -4.10 6.64
CA LEU A 96 16.61 -3.82 5.30
C LEU A 96 16.88 -2.36 4.92
N HIS A 97 17.17 -2.12 3.63
CA HIS A 97 17.50 -0.80 3.12
C HIS A 97 16.57 -0.41 1.97
N PHE A 98 16.39 0.88 1.77
CA PHE A 98 15.80 1.41 0.56
C PHE A 98 16.89 1.71 -0.49
N PRO A 99 16.62 1.53 -1.81
CA PRO A 99 15.38 0.97 -2.37
C PRO A 99 15.25 -0.55 -2.11
N PHE A 100 14.02 -1.02 -1.94
CA PHE A 100 13.71 -2.42 -1.65
C PHE A 100 12.75 -3.00 -2.69
N GLU A 101 13.11 -4.16 -3.24
CA GLU A 101 12.28 -4.89 -4.20
C GLU A 101 11.28 -5.79 -3.49
N LEU A 102 10.01 -5.45 -3.61
CA LEU A 102 8.90 -6.16 -2.99
C LEU A 102 8.20 -7.04 -4.00
N ASN A 103 8.47 -8.34 -3.92
CA ASN A 103 7.87 -9.33 -4.80
C ASN A 103 6.35 -9.50 -4.52
N PRO A 104 5.58 -10.04 -5.49
CA PRO A 104 4.17 -10.39 -5.30
C PRO A 104 3.95 -11.26 -4.07
N GLY A 105 2.93 -10.93 -3.28
CA GLY A 105 2.56 -11.67 -2.07
C GLY A 105 3.55 -11.52 -0.90
N LYS A 106 4.59 -10.72 -1.03
CA LYS A 106 5.54 -10.44 0.05
C LYS A 106 5.22 -9.14 0.76
N SER A 107 5.72 -9.01 1.99
CA SER A 107 5.63 -7.79 2.77
C SER A 107 7.02 -7.24 3.11
N PHE A 108 7.08 -5.93 3.22
CA PHE A 108 8.22 -5.17 3.75
C PHE A 108 7.80 -4.55 5.06
N ARG A 109 8.57 -4.75 6.12
CA ARG A 109 8.30 -4.21 7.44
C ARG A 109 9.36 -3.18 7.82
N TYR A 110 8.90 -2.05 8.31
CA TYR A 110 9.72 -0.97 8.84
C TYR A 110 9.32 -0.67 10.27
N ALA A 111 10.31 -0.35 11.14
CA ALA A 111 10.07 -0.01 12.54
C ALA A 111 10.62 1.39 12.85
N PHE A 112 9.79 2.22 13.45
CA PHE A 112 10.19 3.48 14.06
C PHE A 112 10.28 3.30 15.57
N ASP A 113 11.38 3.71 16.16
CA ASP A 113 11.48 3.79 17.63
C ASP A 113 10.50 4.85 18.16
N ALA A 114 9.60 4.43 19.04
CA ALA A 114 8.53 5.28 19.54
C ALA A 114 9.06 6.41 20.44
N ALA A 115 10.16 6.19 21.17
CA ALA A 115 10.77 7.22 22.01
C ALA A 115 11.39 8.32 21.15
N SER A 116 12.18 7.97 20.15
CA SER A 116 12.78 8.92 19.20
C SER A 116 11.70 9.67 18.41
N LEU A 117 10.64 8.99 18.00
CA LEU A 117 9.50 9.60 17.31
C LEU A 117 8.80 10.62 18.21
N THR A 118 8.51 10.25 19.47
CA THR A 118 7.88 11.12 20.45
C THR A 118 8.72 12.37 20.71
N ASN A 119 10.03 12.20 20.91
CA ASN A 119 10.95 13.32 21.11
C ASN A 119 10.97 14.26 19.90
N THR A 120 10.94 13.72 18.69
CA THR A 120 10.90 14.52 17.45
C THR A 120 9.60 15.31 17.35
N LEU A 121 8.46 14.70 17.68
CA LEU A 121 7.15 15.36 17.67
C LEU A 121 7.09 16.48 18.71
N LEU A 122 7.57 16.25 19.91
CA LEU A 122 7.62 17.26 20.97
C LEU A 122 8.50 18.45 20.58
N LYS A 123 9.67 18.21 19.99
CA LYS A 123 10.55 19.28 19.47
C LYS A 123 9.89 20.12 18.38
N GLN A 124 8.99 19.54 17.61
CA GLN A 124 8.22 20.23 16.58
C GLN A 124 6.95 20.93 17.12
N GLY A 125 6.72 20.88 18.44
CA GLY A 125 5.62 21.58 19.11
C GLY A 125 4.29 20.81 19.08
N PHE A 126 4.28 19.54 18.64
CA PHE A 126 3.09 18.72 18.72
C PHE A 126 2.85 18.22 20.14
N LYS A 127 1.62 18.35 20.60
CA LYS A 127 1.15 17.79 21.88
C LYS A 127 0.68 16.34 21.68
N SER A 128 0.33 15.64 22.76
CA SER A 128 -0.24 14.29 22.71
C SER A 128 -1.42 14.18 21.73
N HIS A 129 -1.60 13.00 21.10
CA HIS A 129 -2.68 12.66 20.14
C HIS A 129 -2.55 13.29 18.74
N VAL A 130 -1.38 13.20 18.14
CA VAL A 130 -1.15 13.63 16.76
C VAL A 130 -1.54 12.48 15.81
N LYS A 131 -2.38 12.78 14.82
CA LYS A 131 -2.66 11.83 13.73
C LYS A 131 -1.51 11.84 12.74
N ILE A 132 -0.82 10.72 12.63
CA ILE A 132 0.33 10.54 11.73
C ILE A 132 -0.10 9.60 10.62
N LYS A 133 0.26 9.93 9.37
CA LYS A 133 0.01 9.07 8.23
C LYS A 133 1.30 8.38 7.80
N PRO A 134 1.38 7.05 7.85
CA PRO A 134 2.47 6.32 7.23
C PRO A 134 2.37 6.38 5.70
N VAL A 135 3.49 6.64 5.06
CA VAL A 135 3.59 6.75 3.61
C VAL A 135 4.78 5.93 3.12
N PHE A 136 4.53 5.04 2.17
CA PHE A 136 5.57 4.42 1.37
C PHE A 136 5.56 5.05 -0.02
N THR A 137 6.74 5.30 -0.57
CA THR A 137 6.88 5.75 -1.95
C THR A 137 7.48 4.65 -2.80
N THR A 138 7.00 4.53 -4.03
CA THR A 138 7.60 3.64 -5.03
C THR A 138 8.58 4.43 -5.90
N VAL A 139 9.50 3.73 -6.58
CA VAL A 139 10.43 4.35 -7.54
C VAL A 139 9.70 5.11 -8.66
N LYS A 140 8.47 4.75 -8.96
CA LYS A 140 7.59 5.49 -9.89
C LYS A 140 6.95 6.74 -9.28
N PHE A 141 7.44 7.21 -8.12
CA PHE A 141 6.95 8.38 -7.38
C PHE A 141 5.45 8.33 -7.01
N LYS A 142 4.91 7.13 -6.90
CA LYS A 142 3.55 6.94 -6.43
C LYS A 142 3.54 6.80 -4.91
N SER A 143 2.98 7.80 -4.23
CA SER A 143 2.79 7.74 -2.78
C SER A 143 1.60 6.85 -2.44
N ILE A 144 1.80 5.95 -1.49
CA ILE A 144 0.79 5.02 -1.01
C ILE A 144 0.50 5.38 0.43
N TYR A 145 -0.74 5.73 0.68
CA TYR A 145 -1.23 6.17 1.98
C TYR A 145 -1.96 5.05 2.69
N PHE A 146 -1.82 5.02 4.00
CA PHE A 146 -2.68 4.23 4.86
C PHE A 146 -4.05 4.91 4.95
N PHE A 147 -5.10 4.24 4.49
CA PHE A 147 -6.47 4.61 4.82
C PHE A 147 -6.89 3.78 6.03
N PRO A 148 -7.03 4.39 7.23
CA PRO A 148 -7.63 3.68 8.34
C PRO A 148 -9.08 3.35 7.94
N LEU A 149 -9.37 2.08 7.73
CA LEU A 149 -10.74 1.60 7.76
C LEU A 149 -11.24 1.89 9.18
N LEU A 150 -12.06 2.92 9.32
CA LEU A 150 -12.83 3.16 10.51
C LEU A 150 -13.72 1.92 10.74
N ARG A 151 -13.25 0.99 11.56
CA ARG A 151 -14.13 0.03 12.20
C ARG A 151 -14.77 0.77 13.38
N SER A 152 -16.04 1.10 13.20
CA SER A 152 -16.99 1.41 14.25
C SER A 152 -17.12 0.23 15.22
#